data_0a96ce9f8fa5941a786e95f11af20424
#
_entry.id   0a96ce9f8fa5941a786e95f11af20424
#
_cell.length_a   1.000
_cell.length_b   1.000
_cell.length_c   1.000
_cell.angle_alpha   90.00
_cell.angle_beta   90.00
_cell.angle_gamma   90.00
#
_symmetry.space_group_name_H-M   'P 1'
#
loop_
_entity.id
_entity.type
_entity.pdbx_description
1 polymer ?
#
loop_
_entity_poly.entity_id
_entity_poly.type
_entity_poly.pdbx_seq_one_letter_code
_entity_poly.pdbx_strand_id
1 'polypeptide(L)'
;IDSEFTKQISKQNKVIATHISMGIDFFDFEPEYWDVMVSNPPFTNKRKYFERALSFGKPFALIMTNTWLNDSAPKQLFKDKDLQLLMFDKRMKFISPDGRDNDKITFSSSYYCWNFLPKQIIMEELQVTKKKVSQASLESFFETV
;
A
#
# COMPACT_ATOMS: atom_id res chain seq x y z
N ILE A 1 -7.70 7.75 -13.18
CA ILE A 1 -7.25 6.38 -12.95
C ILE A 1 -8.41 5.56 -12.42
N ASP A 2 -8.80 4.58 -13.19
CA ASP A 2 -9.97 3.74 -12.91
C ASP A 2 -9.60 2.45 -12.17
N SER A 3 -8.61 2.54 -11.26
CA SER A 3 -8.26 1.37 -10.46
C SER A 3 -9.38 1.06 -9.46
N GLU A 4 -9.63 -0.20 -9.21
CA GLU A 4 -10.59 -0.62 -8.19
C GLU A 4 -10.25 -0.09 -6.81
N PHE A 5 -8.97 -0.02 -6.51
CA PHE A 5 -8.44 0.58 -5.30
C PHE A 5 -8.92 2.04 -5.12
N THR A 6 -8.75 2.86 -6.15
CA THR A 6 -9.21 4.25 -6.15
C THR A 6 -10.73 4.34 -5.97
N LYS A 7 -11.49 3.51 -6.69
CA LYS A 7 -12.96 3.47 -6.58
C LYS A 7 -13.44 3.15 -5.18
N GLN A 8 -12.82 2.19 -4.53
CA GLN A 8 -13.23 1.76 -3.18
C GLN A 8 -12.92 2.84 -2.14
N ILE A 9 -11.72 3.39 -2.15
CA ILE A 9 -11.32 4.42 -1.18
C ILE A 9 -12.13 5.71 -1.37
N SER A 10 -12.47 6.06 -2.61
CA SER A 10 -13.22 7.28 -2.94
C SER A 10 -14.65 7.30 -2.38
N LYS A 11 -15.20 6.16 -1.97
CA LYS A 11 -16.55 6.11 -1.38
C LYS A 11 -16.66 6.89 -0.07
N GLN A 12 -15.57 7.02 0.68
CA GLN A 12 -15.55 7.62 2.01
C GLN A 12 -14.51 8.72 2.19
N ASN A 13 -13.63 8.88 1.21
CA ASN A 13 -12.50 9.80 1.29
C ASN A 13 -12.40 10.64 0.02
N LYS A 14 -11.89 11.87 0.17
CA LYS A 14 -11.44 12.63 -0.98
C LYS A 14 -10.10 12.05 -1.45
N VAL A 15 -10.05 11.54 -2.68
CA VAL A 15 -8.88 10.87 -3.23
C VAL A 15 -8.24 11.70 -4.34
N ILE A 16 -6.93 11.89 -4.25
CA ILE A 16 -6.09 12.37 -5.34
C ILE A 16 -5.34 11.15 -5.87
N ALA A 17 -5.75 10.66 -7.03
CA ALA A 17 -5.14 9.50 -7.66
C ALA A 17 -4.20 9.94 -8.79
N THR A 18 -2.97 9.45 -8.75
CA THR A 18 -1.93 9.76 -9.73
C THR A 18 -1.29 8.50 -10.28
N HIS A 19 -0.81 8.55 -11.50
CA HIS A 19 -0.12 7.46 -12.15
C HIS A 19 0.84 7.97 -13.22
N ILE A 20 1.94 7.26 -13.42
CA ILE A 20 2.95 7.64 -14.42
C ILE A 20 2.40 7.74 -15.84
N SER A 21 1.39 6.95 -16.19
CA SER A 21 0.71 7.04 -17.49
C SER A 21 -0.01 8.38 -17.73
N MET A 22 -0.22 9.17 -16.68
CA MET A 22 -0.76 10.52 -16.75
C MET A 22 0.33 11.60 -16.84
N GLY A 23 1.60 11.19 -17.00
CA GLY A 23 2.74 12.10 -16.96
C GLY A 23 3.08 12.60 -15.55
N ILE A 24 2.53 11.96 -14.51
CA ILE A 24 2.76 12.34 -13.11
C ILE A 24 3.66 11.30 -12.46
N ASP A 25 4.88 11.70 -12.15
CA ASP A 25 5.86 10.85 -11.47
C ASP A 25 5.74 11.03 -9.96
N PHE A 26 5.64 9.92 -9.25
CA PHE A 26 5.62 9.90 -7.78
C PHE A 26 6.81 10.64 -7.15
N PHE A 27 7.97 10.60 -7.79
CA PHE A 27 9.19 11.21 -7.26
C PHE A 27 9.25 12.73 -7.44
N ASP A 28 8.44 13.28 -8.32
CA ASP A 28 8.44 14.71 -8.64
C ASP A 28 7.17 15.43 -8.19
N PHE A 29 6.12 14.69 -7.89
CA PHE A 29 4.80 15.24 -7.58
C PHE A 29 4.46 15.10 -6.09
N GLU A 30 3.92 16.17 -5.52
CA GLU A 30 3.24 16.17 -4.23
C GLU A 30 2.00 17.05 -4.32
N PRO A 31 0.80 16.54 -3.93
CA PRO A 31 -0.38 17.38 -3.81
C PRO A 31 -0.18 18.51 -2.81
N GLU A 32 -0.83 19.65 -3.03
CA GLU A 32 -0.74 20.78 -2.11
C GLU A 32 -1.29 20.44 -0.71
N TYR A 33 -2.41 19.72 -0.68
CA TYR A 33 -3.06 19.29 0.57
C TYR A 33 -3.37 17.79 0.54
N TRP A 34 -2.86 17.07 1.51
CA TRP A 34 -3.14 15.65 1.70
C TRP A 34 -2.80 15.19 3.11
N ASP A 35 -3.47 14.17 3.60
CA ASP A 35 -3.34 13.67 4.97
C ASP A 35 -2.58 12.35 5.05
N VAL A 36 -2.87 11.43 4.14
CA VAL A 36 -2.32 10.06 4.16
C VAL A 36 -2.07 9.57 2.74
N MET A 37 -1.04 8.76 2.58
CA MET A 37 -0.71 8.12 1.31
C MET A 37 -0.92 6.62 1.40
N VAL A 38 -1.64 6.07 0.43
CA VAL A 38 -1.81 4.62 0.28
C VAL A 38 -1.46 4.23 -1.15
N SER A 39 -0.59 3.25 -1.33
CA SER A 39 -0.15 2.89 -2.66
C SER A 39 0.29 1.42 -2.77
N ASN A 40 0.21 0.92 -3.99
CA ASN A 40 0.84 -0.32 -4.42
C ASN A 40 1.98 0.04 -5.40
N PRO A 41 3.17 0.39 -4.89
CA PRO A 41 4.29 0.78 -5.74
C PRO A 41 4.87 -0.43 -6.48
N PRO A 42 5.56 -0.23 -7.62
CA PRO A 42 6.34 -1.29 -8.23
C PRO A 42 7.35 -1.87 -7.23
N PHE A 43 7.56 -3.19 -7.27
CA PHE A 43 8.52 -3.84 -6.37
C PHE A 43 9.98 -3.60 -6.77
N THR A 44 10.21 -3.05 -7.95
CA THR A 44 11.50 -2.48 -8.35
C THR A 44 11.70 -1.11 -7.71
N ASN A 45 12.93 -0.74 -7.39
CA ASN A 45 13.26 0.54 -6.72
C ASN A 45 12.54 0.78 -5.38
N LYS A 46 12.13 -0.27 -4.71
CA LYS A 46 11.35 -0.20 -3.45
C LYS A 46 11.96 0.72 -2.41
N ARG A 47 13.28 0.70 -2.26
CA ARG A 47 13.98 1.60 -1.32
C ARG A 47 13.68 3.08 -1.61
N LYS A 48 13.75 3.51 -2.87
CA LYS A 48 13.48 4.90 -3.25
C LYS A 48 12.03 5.31 -2.97
N TYR A 49 11.07 4.42 -3.19
CA TYR A 49 9.67 4.69 -2.84
C TYR A 49 9.48 4.94 -1.35
N PHE A 50 10.10 4.13 -0.50
CA PHE A 50 10.02 4.30 0.95
C PHE A 50 10.81 5.51 1.43
N GLU A 51 11.96 5.81 0.87
CA GLU A 51 12.71 7.05 1.14
C GLU A 51 11.84 8.27 0.85
N ARG A 52 11.19 8.29 -0.30
CA ARG A 52 10.28 9.38 -0.68
C ARG A 52 9.07 9.46 0.27
N ALA A 53 8.43 8.35 0.56
CA ALA A 53 7.29 8.29 1.48
C ALA A 53 7.65 8.82 2.86
N LEU A 54 8.77 8.39 3.42
CA LEU A 54 9.27 8.85 4.72
C LEU A 54 9.64 10.33 4.70
N SER A 55 10.12 10.85 3.58
CA SER A 55 10.52 12.26 3.44
C SER A 55 9.35 13.23 3.62
N PHE A 56 8.12 12.81 3.34
CA PHE A 56 6.94 13.64 3.52
C PHE A 56 6.59 13.88 4.99
N GLY A 57 7.02 13.00 5.90
CA GLY A 57 6.70 13.12 7.32
C GLY A 57 5.20 12.95 7.63
N LYS A 58 4.45 12.29 6.76
CA LYS A 58 3.01 12.04 6.89
C LYS A 58 2.70 10.54 6.88
N PRO A 59 1.58 10.12 7.47
CA PRO A 59 1.21 8.72 7.52
C PRO A 59 1.12 8.08 6.14
N PHE A 60 1.58 6.85 6.04
CA PHE A 60 1.44 6.08 4.79
C PHE A 60 1.22 4.59 5.01
N ALA A 61 0.69 3.94 3.98
CA ALA A 61 0.60 2.50 3.87
C ALA A 61 0.98 2.08 2.44
N LEU A 62 2.06 1.32 2.29
CA LEU A 62 2.57 0.83 1.02
C LEU A 62 2.61 -0.69 1.00
N ILE A 63 2.07 -1.30 -0.05
CA ILE A 63 2.16 -2.76 -0.24
C ILE A 63 3.59 -3.12 -0.66
N MET A 64 4.15 -4.13 0.01
CA MET A 64 5.47 -4.66 -0.33
C MET A 64 5.56 -6.15 0.00
N THR A 65 6.44 -6.86 -0.69
CA THR A 65 6.70 -8.27 -0.41
C THR A 65 7.28 -8.48 0.98
N ASN A 66 6.86 -9.53 1.67
CA ASN A 66 7.35 -9.85 3.00
C ASN A 66 8.82 -10.30 3.02
N THR A 67 9.34 -10.77 1.91
CA THR A 67 10.76 -11.12 1.80
C THR A 67 11.69 -9.92 2.03
N TRP A 68 11.20 -8.71 1.79
CA TRP A 68 11.97 -7.48 2.02
C TRP A 68 12.28 -7.22 3.50
N LEU A 69 11.48 -7.78 4.42
CA LEU A 69 11.72 -7.63 5.87
C LEU A 69 13.08 -8.16 6.31
N ASN A 70 13.65 -9.12 5.59
CA ASN A 70 14.95 -9.71 5.89
C ASN A 70 16.13 -9.01 5.18
N ASP A 71 15.84 -8.01 4.35
CA ASP A 71 16.86 -7.21 3.70
C ASP A 71 17.38 -6.11 4.65
N SER A 72 18.54 -5.55 4.34
CA SER A 72 19.14 -4.48 5.15
C SER A 72 18.41 -3.13 5.01
N ALA A 73 17.72 -2.90 3.89
CA ALA A 73 17.11 -1.61 3.60
C ALA A 73 16.01 -1.21 4.59
N PRO A 74 15.04 -2.06 4.97
CA PRO A 74 14.03 -1.68 5.95
C PRO A 74 14.64 -1.29 7.30
N LYS A 75 15.64 -2.03 7.77
CA LYS A 75 16.34 -1.71 9.01
C LYS A 75 17.00 -0.33 8.96
N GLN A 76 17.59 0.03 7.84
CA GLN A 76 18.22 1.34 7.66
C GLN A 76 17.20 2.46 7.54
N LEU A 77 16.14 2.26 6.75
CA LEU A 77 15.10 3.27 6.50
C LEU A 77 14.30 3.60 7.76
N PHE A 78 14.00 2.60 8.57
CA PHE A 78 13.17 2.73 9.77
C PHE A 78 13.99 2.75 11.07
N LYS A 79 15.28 3.04 11.00
CA LYS A 79 16.19 3.02 12.15
C LYS A 79 15.68 3.85 13.34
N ASP A 80 15.17 5.05 13.06
CA ASP A 80 14.66 5.98 14.06
C ASP A 80 13.13 6.19 13.90
N LYS A 81 12.46 5.28 13.26
CA LYS A 81 11.03 5.32 12.96
C LYS A 81 10.41 3.94 13.16
N ASP A 82 9.22 3.90 13.72
CA ASP A 82 8.51 2.65 13.94
C ASP A 82 7.86 2.14 12.66
N LEU A 83 8.45 1.13 12.05
CA LEU A 83 7.79 0.37 10.99
C LEU A 83 6.57 -0.33 11.56
N GLN A 84 5.43 -0.14 10.91
CA GLN A 84 4.19 -0.83 11.23
C GLN A 84 3.82 -1.78 10.10
N LEU A 85 3.20 -2.90 10.44
CA LEU A 85 2.77 -3.90 9.46
C LEU A 85 1.28 -4.22 9.62
N LEU A 86 0.56 -4.15 8.51
CA LEU A 86 -0.79 -4.72 8.38
C LEU A 86 -0.68 -5.99 7.55
N MET A 87 -0.91 -7.12 8.20
CA MET A 87 -0.82 -8.45 7.60
C MET A 87 -2.19 -9.10 7.52
N PHE A 88 -2.38 -9.94 6.51
CA PHE A 88 -3.60 -10.71 6.33
C PHE A 88 -3.35 -12.20 6.55
N ASP A 89 -4.40 -12.93 6.88
CA ASP A 89 -4.38 -14.39 7.08
C ASP A 89 -4.25 -15.20 5.78
N LYS A 90 -4.31 -14.52 4.63
CA LYS A 90 -4.19 -15.11 3.28
C LYS A 90 -3.33 -14.20 2.42
N ARG A 91 -2.74 -14.78 1.37
CA ARG A 91 -1.99 -13.99 0.38
C ARG A 91 -2.93 -13.11 -0.44
N MET A 92 -2.54 -11.87 -0.61
CA MET A 92 -3.21 -10.96 -1.54
C MET A 92 -2.99 -11.43 -2.97
N LYS A 93 -4.05 -11.41 -3.76
CA LYS A 93 -3.98 -11.63 -5.22
C LYS A 93 -3.96 -10.29 -5.92
N PHE A 94 -3.12 -10.18 -6.92
CA PHE A 94 -3.02 -8.98 -7.74
C PHE A 94 -3.58 -9.27 -9.13
N ILE A 95 -4.39 -8.35 -9.64
CA ILE A 95 -4.92 -8.42 -11.00
C ILE A 95 -3.87 -7.79 -11.92
N SER A 96 -3.46 -8.54 -12.95
CA SER A 96 -2.54 -8.00 -13.96
C SER A 96 -3.20 -6.90 -14.78
N PRO A 97 -2.43 -5.96 -15.37
CA PRO A 97 -2.97 -4.86 -16.18
C PRO A 97 -3.81 -5.32 -17.38
N ASP A 98 -3.61 -6.53 -17.87
CA ASP A 98 -4.37 -7.13 -18.97
C ASP A 98 -5.68 -7.82 -18.51
N GLY A 99 -6.01 -7.72 -17.23
CA GLY A 99 -7.23 -8.29 -16.65
C GLY A 99 -7.23 -9.81 -16.51
N ARG A 100 -6.11 -10.47 -16.79
CA ARG A 100 -5.99 -11.92 -16.58
C ARG A 100 -5.83 -12.22 -15.11
N ASP A 101 -6.70 -13.07 -14.61
CA ASP A 101 -6.58 -13.61 -13.26
C ASP A 101 -5.40 -14.61 -13.25
N ASN A 102 -4.23 -14.10 -12.96
CA ASN A 102 -3.03 -14.91 -12.81
C ASN A 102 -3.02 -15.51 -11.39
N ASP A 103 -3.80 -16.59 -11.21
CA ASP A 103 -3.79 -17.39 -9.98
C ASP A 103 -2.40 -17.87 -9.56
N LYS A 104 -1.42 -17.75 -10.45
CA LYS A 104 -0.03 -18.20 -10.24
C LYS A 104 0.89 -17.15 -9.61
N ILE A 105 0.50 -15.88 -9.58
CA ILE A 105 1.34 -14.80 -9.01
C ILE A 105 0.76 -14.37 -7.68
N THR A 106 0.96 -15.18 -6.67
CA THR A 106 0.70 -14.79 -5.29
C THR A 106 2.01 -14.47 -4.61
N PHE A 107 2.23 -13.20 -4.30
CA PHE A 107 3.32 -12.80 -3.44
C PHE A 107 2.85 -12.78 -1.98
N SER A 108 3.69 -13.28 -1.09
CA SER A 108 3.52 -13.01 0.33
C SER A 108 3.83 -11.53 0.56
N SER A 109 2.82 -10.74 0.81
CA SER A 109 2.93 -9.28 0.94
C SER A 109 2.10 -8.74 2.10
N SER A 110 2.49 -7.57 2.57
CA SER A 110 1.83 -6.83 3.64
C SER A 110 1.81 -5.35 3.31
N TYR A 111 0.98 -4.58 4.02
CA TYR A 111 1.13 -3.13 4.04
C TYR A 111 2.23 -2.76 5.03
N TYR A 112 3.24 -2.10 4.54
CA TYR A 112 4.27 -1.45 5.35
C TYR A 112 3.81 -0.03 5.61
N CYS A 113 3.65 0.32 6.88
CA CYS A 113 3.05 1.57 7.29
C CYS A 113 3.99 2.34 8.22
N TRP A 114 3.78 3.63 8.26
CA TRP A 114 4.39 4.50 9.25
C TRP A 114 3.36 5.49 9.76
N ASN A 115 3.29 5.62 11.08
CA ASN A 115 2.37 6.54 11.79
C ASN A 115 0.92 6.44 11.30
N PHE A 116 0.47 5.25 10.92
CA PHE A 116 -0.79 5.00 10.26
C PHE A 116 -1.69 4.03 11.04
N LEU A 117 -1.11 3.00 11.64
CA LEU A 117 -1.83 1.99 12.38
C LEU A 117 -1.89 2.32 13.88
N PRO A 118 -2.94 1.89 14.60
CA PRO A 118 -3.03 2.08 16.04
C PRO A 118 -2.03 1.23 16.84
N LYS A 119 -1.45 0.21 16.22
CA LYS A 119 -0.43 -0.70 16.79
C LYS A 119 0.67 -0.97 15.78
N GLN A 120 1.80 -1.46 16.26
CA GLN A 120 2.93 -1.79 15.39
C GLN A 120 2.62 -2.94 14.43
N ILE A 121 1.94 -3.97 14.90
CA ILE A 121 1.53 -5.11 14.08
C ILE A 121 0.03 -5.30 14.22
N ILE A 122 -0.65 -5.33 13.09
CA ILE A 122 -2.08 -5.66 13.01
C ILE A 122 -2.24 -6.84 12.05
N MET A 123 -2.98 -7.84 12.50
CA MET A 123 -3.36 -9.01 11.70
C MET A 123 -4.86 -8.98 11.48
N GLU A 124 -5.27 -9.01 10.22
CA GLU A 124 -6.67 -8.95 9.82
C GLU A 124 -7.05 -10.14 8.94
N GLU A 125 -8.32 -10.48 8.95
CA GLU A 125 -8.88 -11.42 8.00
C GLU A 125 -9.02 -10.77 6.63
N LEU A 126 -8.48 -11.40 5.59
CA LEU A 126 -8.68 -10.94 4.23
C LEU A 126 -10.08 -11.33 3.74
N GLN A 127 -10.94 -10.34 3.60
CA GLN A 127 -12.27 -10.54 3.03
C GLN A 127 -12.17 -10.74 1.52
N VAL A 128 -12.68 -11.87 1.04
CA VAL A 128 -12.67 -12.22 -0.39
C VAL A 128 -14.07 -12.05 -0.92
N THR A 129 -14.30 -11.03 -1.73
CA THR A 129 -15.47 -11.02 -2.61
C THR A 129 -15.19 -11.91 -3.83
N LYS A 130 -16.21 -12.54 -4.39
CA LYS A 130 -16.06 -13.55 -5.47
C LYS A 130 -15.21 -13.13 -6.68
N LYS A 131 -14.82 -11.84 -6.79
CA LYS A 131 -14.02 -11.29 -7.90
C LYS A 131 -12.86 -10.37 -7.50
N LYS A 132 -12.72 -9.92 -6.24
CA LYS A 132 -11.72 -8.91 -5.85
C LYS A 132 -11.27 -9.09 -4.41
N VAL A 133 -9.98 -8.99 -4.23
CA VAL A 133 -9.28 -9.34 -3.02
C VAL A 133 -8.58 -8.09 -2.48
N SER A 134 -8.49 -7.91 -1.21
CA SER A 134 -7.69 -6.94 -0.47
C SER A 134 -8.23 -5.53 -0.30
N GLN A 135 -8.85 -4.90 -1.30
CA GLN A 135 -9.30 -3.51 -1.17
C GLN A 135 -10.49 -3.35 -0.21
N ALA A 136 -11.44 -4.32 -0.25
CA ALA A 136 -12.56 -4.33 0.70
C ALA A 136 -12.10 -4.47 2.15
N SER A 137 -11.07 -5.29 2.40
CA SER A 137 -10.48 -5.45 3.74
C SER A 137 -9.79 -4.18 4.21
N LEU A 138 -9.12 -3.48 3.31
CA LEU A 138 -8.48 -2.21 3.62
C LEU A 138 -9.50 -1.12 3.94
N GLU A 139 -10.62 -1.07 3.22
CA GLU A 139 -11.72 -0.14 3.53
C GLU A 139 -12.27 -0.37 4.93
N SER A 140 -12.60 -1.60 5.28
CA SER A 140 -13.06 -1.96 6.62
C SER A 140 -12.06 -1.53 7.69
N PHE A 141 -10.78 -1.69 7.43
CA PHE A 141 -9.71 -1.26 8.32
C PHE A 141 -9.72 0.27 8.51
N PHE A 142 -9.85 1.04 7.43
CA PHE A 142 -9.92 2.50 7.50
C PHE A 142 -11.16 3.02 8.22
N GLU A 143 -12.28 2.34 8.12
CA GLU A 143 -13.51 2.68 8.87
C GLU A 143 -13.33 2.53 10.38
N THR A 144 -12.48 1.62 10.84
CA THR A 144 -12.25 1.33 12.25
C THR A 144 -11.12 2.15 12.88
N VAL A 145 -10.32 2.79 12.07
CA VAL A 145 -9.20 3.65 12.47
C VAL A 145 -9.61 5.11 12.54
#